data_5b526b372af8810506d633017d585dfa
#
_entry.id   5b526b372af8810506d633017d585dfa
#
_cell.length_a   1.000
_cell.length_b   1.000
_cell.length_c   1.000
_cell.angle_alpha   90.00
_cell.angle_beta   90.00
_cell.angle_gamma   90.00
#
_symmetry.space_group_name_H-M   'P 1'
#
loop_
_entity.id
_entity.type
_entity.pdbx_description
1 polymer ?
#
loop_
_entity_poly.entity_id
_entity_poly.type
_entity_poly.pdbx_seq_one_letter_code
_entity_poly.pdbx_strand_id
1 'polypeptide(L)'
;MKVVRGLKLIIMGVALLFIAGNAFGVEVSIGPADITLQTEAARKPADFPHRQHQDSYACTACHHAKDDVMVIDKCASCHTKEIANADVNSYKKAAHKQCKDCHKVVNKEGSEAPIKCSGCHTKKL
;
A
#
# COMPACT_ATOMS: atom_id res chain seq x y z
N MET A 1 13.99 10.14 77.25
CA MET A 1 13.17 11.32 76.98
C MET A 1 13.18 11.57 75.51
N LYS A 2 12.12 11.10 74.85
CA LYS A 2 11.15 11.93 74.13
C LYS A 2 11.82 12.92 73.17
N VAL A 3 11.83 12.60 71.85
CA VAL A 3 10.98 13.32 70.93
C VAL A 3 10.86 12.48 69.66
N VAL A 4 9.81 11.71 69.62
CA VAL A 4 9.24 11.26 68.37
C VAL A 4 8.32 12.39 67.95
N ARG A 5 8.72 13.15 66.96
CA ARG A 5 7.80 14.11 66.34
C ARG A 5 8.05 14.19 64.85
N GLY A 6 7.11 13.57 64.21
CA GLY A 6 6.50 14.18 63.07
C GLY A 6 7.27 14.07 61.79
N LEU A 7 7.54 12.82 61.37
CA LEU A 7 7.66 12.60 59.96
C LEU A 7 6.26 12.85 59.36
N LYS A 8 5.95 14.10 59.11
CA LYS A 8 4.85 14.47 58.24
C LYS A 8 5.16 13.86 56.92
N LEU A 9 4.48 12.76 56.65
CA LEU A 9 4.30 12.27 55.30
C LEU A 9 3.68 13.40 54.48
N ILE A 10 4.53 14.17 53.86
CA ILE A 10 4.17 14.93 52.66
C ILE A 10 3.98 13.88 51.60
N ILE A 11 2.80 13.32 51.57
CA ILE A 11 2.28 12.66 50.39
C ILE A 11 2.11 13.80 49.39
N MET A 12 3.22 14.18 48.80
CA MET A 12 3.16 14.90 47.53
C MET A 12 2.47 13.94 46.58
N GLY A 13 1.19 14.14 46.44
CA GLY A 13 0.44 13.61 45.34
C GLY A 13 1.12 14.09 44.08
N VAL A 14 2.03 13.26 43.53
CA VAL A 14 2.41 13.35 42.15
C VAL A 14 1.13 13.05 41.40
N ALA A 15 0.37 14.10 41.13
CA ALA A 15 -0.64 14.07 40.11
C ALA A 15 0.13 13.73 38.84
N LEU A 16 0.16 12.45 38.52
CA LEU A 16 0.46 11.97 37.17
C LEU A 16 -0.60 12.62 36.30
N LEU A 17 -0.29 13.79 35.80
CA LEU A 17 -0.89 14.34 34.62
C LEU A 17 -0.57 13.34 33.52
N PHE A 18 -1.45 12.36 33.36
CA PHE A 18 -1.58 11.65 32.10
C PHE A 18 -1.96 12.73 31.05
N ILE A 19 -0.96 13.35 30.50
CA ILE A 19 -1.11 14.01 29.23
C ILE A 19 -1.48 12.85 28.28
N ALA A 20 -2.78 12.65 28.12
CA ALA A 20 -3.29 11.89 27.01
C ALA A 20 -2.81 12.65 25.77
N GLY A 21 -1.62 12.31 25.33
CA GLY A 21 -1.11 12.72 24.06
C GLY A 21 -2.10 12.15 23.06
N ASN A 22 -3.00 13.02 22.59
CA ASN A 22 -3.71 12.74 21.37
C ASN A 22 -2.61 12.64 20.31
N ALA A 23 -2.11 11.43 20.10
CA ALA A 23 -1.39 11.11 18.90
C ALA A 23 -2.40 11.35 17.78
N PHE A 24 -2.36 12.53 17.22
CA PHE A 24 -2.96 12.77 15.91
C PHE A 24 -2.17 11.85 14.97
N GLY A 25 -2.57 10.60 14.92
CA GLY A 25 -2.14 9.70 13.88
C GLY A 25 -2.64 10.34 12.59
N VAL A 26 -1.73 10.84 11.79
CA VAL A 26 -2.03 11.16 10.41
C VAL A 26 -2.50 9.85 9.83
N GLU A 27 -3.80 9.73 9.60
CA GLU A 27 -4.38 8.57 8.94
C GLU A 27 -3.92 8.64 7.48
N VAL A 28 -2.81 7.98 7.23
CA VAL A 28 -2.31 7.85 5.86
C VAL A 28 -3.34 7.00 5.12
N SER A 29 -4.06 7.63 4.19
CA SER A 29 -4.98 6.90 3.32
C SER A 29 -4.17 5.90 2.51
N ILE A 30 -4.28 4.65 2.89
CA ILE A 30 -3.61 3.53 2.22
C ILE A 30 -4.40 3.02 1.00
N GLY A 31 -5.42 3.76 0.58
CA GLY A 31 -6.27 3.43 -0.54
C GLY A 31 -7.25 2.28 -0.28
N PRO A 32 -8.07 1.93 -1.27
CA PRO A 32 -9.06 0.87 -1.16
C PRO A 32 -8.42 -0.50 -1.01
N ALA A 33 -9.11 -1.43 -0.34
CA ALA A 33 -8.64 -2.81 -0.16
C ALA A 33 -8.65 -3.60 -1.48
N ASP A 34 -9.68 -3.39 -2.30
CA ASP A 34 -9.84 -4.02 -3.61
C ASP A 34 -10.00 -2.95 -4.68
N ILE A 35 -9.36 -3.16 -5.81
CA ILE A 35 -9.40 -2.25 -6.95
C ILE A 35 -9.82 -3.02 -8.20
N THR A 36 -10.80 -2.51 -8.93
CA THR A 36 -11.07 -2.97 -10.28
C THR A 36 -10.25 -2.14 -11.26
N LEU A 37 -9.25 -2.77 -11.84
CA LEU A 37 -8.37 -2.16 -12.84
C LEU A 37 -9.06 -2.20 -14.20
N GLN A 38 -9.48 -1.04 -14.67
CA GLN A 38 -10.17 -0.88 -15.94
C GLN A 38 -9.80 0.44 -16.61
N THR A 39 -9.77 0.42 -17.94
CA THR A 39 -9.73 1.62 -18.79
C THR A 39 -10.91 1.57 -19.75
N GLU A 40 -11.25 2.70 -20.37
CA GLU A 40 -12.33 2.78 -21.37
C GLU A 40 -12.13 1.79 -22.54
N ALA A 41 -10.88 1.54 -22.90
CA ALA A 41 -10.53 0.58 -23.96
C ALA A 41 -10.43 -0.87 -23.48
N ALA A 42 -10.60 -1.14 -22.18
CA ALA A 42 -10.45 -2.48 -21.64
C ALA A 42 -11.71 -3.31 -21.91
N ARG A 43 -11.55 -4.45 -22.61
CA ARG A 43 -12.64 -5.40 -22.85
C ARG A 43 -13.00 -6.20 -21.59
N LYS A 44 -12.08 -6.35 -20.68
CA LYS A 44 -12.26 -7.06 -19.40
C LYS A 44 -11.54 -6.33 -18.30
N PRO A 45 -12.21 -6.00 -17.20
CA PRO A 45 -11.56 -5.49 -16.01
C PRO A 45 -10.69 -6.57 -15.37
N ALA A 46 -9.73 -6.15 -14.55
CA ALA A 46 -8.97 -7.04 -13.69
C ALA A 46 -9.27 -6.72 -12.22
N ASP A 47 -9.52 -7.74 -11.43
CA ASP A 47 -9.69 -7.61 -9.99
C ASP A 47 -8.32 -7.63 -9.34
N PHE A 48 -8.03 -6.64 -8.51
CA PHE A 48 -6.75 -6.45 -7.85
C PHE A 48 -6.94 -6.31 -6.33
N PRO A 49 -6.53 -7.29 -5.54
CA PRO A 49 -6.61 -7.25 -4.08
C PRO A 49 -5.48 -6.38 -3.52
N HIS A 50 -5.67 -5.07 -3.54
CA HIS A 50 -4.65 -4.08 -3.18
C HIS A 50 -4.14 -4.28 -1.75
N ARG A 51 -5.04 -4.51 -0.78
CA ARG A 51 -4.67 -4.73 0.62
C ARG A 51 -3.74 -5.92 0.78
N GLN A 52 -4.02 -7.04 0.14
CA GLN A 52 -3.19 -8.22 0.21
C GLN A 52 -1.75 -7.94 -0.29
N HIS A 53 -1.62 -7.11 -1.32
CA HIS A 53 -0.30 -6.70 -1.83
C HIS A 53 0.40 -5.73 -0.87
N GLN A 54 -0.34 -4.80 -0.27
CA GLN A 54 0.20 -3.88 0.72
C GLN A 54 0.72 -4.60 1.98
N ASP A 55 0.05 -5.65 2.40
CA ASP A 55 0.46 -6.44 3.56
C ASP A 55 1.75 -7.24 3.31
N SER A 56 2.07 -7.49 2.03
CA SER A 56 3.19 -8.34 1.62
C SER A 56 4.37 -7.57 1.04
N TYR A 57 4.15 -6.39 0.48
CA TYR A 57 5.15 -5.65 -0.30
C TYR A 57 5.14 -4.15 0.00
N ALA A 58 6.30 -3.51 -0.09
CA ALA A 58 6.40 -2.06 0.01
C ALA A 58 5.64 -1.36 -1.13
N CYS A 59 5.07 -0.18 -0.85
CA CYS A 59 4.33 0.60 -1.86
C CYS A 59 5.15 0.85 -3.13
N THR A 60 6.45 1.04 -2.97
CA THR A 60 7.40 1.28 -4.07
C THR A 60 7.63 0.08 -4.99
N ALA A 61 7.20 -1.12 -4.60
CA ALA A 61 7.24 -2.28 -5.49
C ALA A 61 6.32 -2.12 -6.71
N CYS A 62 5.25 -1.32 -6.56
CA CYS A 62 4.28 -1.03 -7.62
C CYS A 62 4.24 0.45 -8.00
N HIS A 63 4.29 1.34 -7.00
CA HIS A 63 4.28 2.79 -7.17
C HIS A 63 5.71 3.30 -7.32
N HIS A 64 6.14 3.46 -8.56
CA HIS A 64 7.50 3.95 -8.85
C HIS A 64 7.58 5.47 -8.79
N ALA A 65 8.78 5.99 -8.64
CA ALA A 65 9.01 7.42 -8.70
C ALA A 65 9.00 7.94 -10.14
N LYS A 66 8.52 9.15 -10.30
CA LYS A 66 8.73 10.00 -11.47
C LYS A 66 9.30 11.32 -10.96
N ASP A 67 10.43 11.73 -11.49
CA ASP A 67 11.13 12.95 -11.06
C ASP A 67 11.35 13.01 -9.54
N ASP A 68 11.81 11.89 -8.96
CA ASP A 68 12.06 11.66 -7.53
C ASP A 68 10.83 11.73 -6.61
N VAL A 69 9.64 11.84 -7.15
CA VAL A 69 8.37 11.82 -6.41
C VAL A 69 7.66 10.49 -6.63
N MET A 70 7.26 9.82 -5.54
CA MET A 70 6.47 8.60 -5.65
C MET A 70 5.10 8.91 -6.25
N VAL A 71 4.77 8.24 -7.35
CA VAL A 71 3.49 8.42 -8.05
C VAL A 71 2.48 7.39 -7.56
N ILE A 72 1.38 7.86 -7.03
CA ILE A 72 0.24 7.05 -6.59
C ILE A 72 -0.97 7.16 -7.52
N ASP A 73 -0.80 7.85 -8.64
CA ASP A 73 -1.83 8.03 -9.66
C ASP A 73 -2.13 6.73 -10.42
N LYS A 74 -3.20 6.77 -11.20
CA LYS A 74 -3.56 5.64 -12.06
C LYS A 74 -2.45 5.42 -13.09
N CYS A 75 -1.99 4.19 -13.25
CA CYS A 75 -0.96 3.82 -14.23
C CYS A 75 -1.26 4.34 -15.64
N ALA A 76 -2.55 4.38 -16.01
CA ALA A 76 -3.02 4.86 -17.32
C ALA A 76 -2.77 6.35 -17.56
N SER A 77 -2.51 7.15 -16.52
CA SER A 77 -2.22 8.58 -16.65
C SER A 77 -0.90 8.84 -17.37
N CYS A 78 0.06 7.94 -17.19
CA CYS A 78 1.40 8.06 -17.75
C CYS A 78 1.71 7.00 -18.82
N HIS A 79 1.23 5.76 -18.64
CA HIS A 79 1.51 4.67 -19.59
C HIS A 79 0.66 4.78 -20.84
N THR A 80 1.04 5.70 -21.70
CA THR A 80 0.41 6.06 -22.97
C THR A 80 1.36 5.79 -24.15
N LYS A 81 0.89 6.04 -25.37
CA LYS A 81 1.72 5.84 -26.59
C LYS A 81 2.92 6.78 -26.68
N GLU A 82 2.91 7.87 -25.92
CA GLU A 82 3.98 8.88 -25.88
C GLU A 82 5.23 8.37 -25.15
N ILE A 83 5.11 7.29 -24.37
CA ILE A 83 6.27 6.67 -23.74
C ILE A 83 7.13 5.98 -24.79
N ALA A 84 8.41 6.36 -24.87
CA ALA A 84 9.36 5.83 -25.85
C ALA A 84 9.62 4.32 -25.67
N ASN A 85 9.55 3.81 -24.41
CA ASN A 85 9.73 2.38 -24.17
C ASN A 85 8.51 1.59 -24.60
N ALA A 86 8.66 0.84 -25.70
CA ALA A 86 7.61 0.04 -26.31
C ALA A 86 7.00 -1.04 -25.41
N ASP A 87 7.71 -1.48 -24.36
CA ASP A 87 7.25 -2.52 -23.45
C ASP A 87 6.23 -2.00 -22.41
N VAL A 88 6.19 -0.70 -22.21
CA VAL A 88 5.32 -0.05 -21.23
C VAL A 88 4.53 1.12 -21.80
N ASN A 89 4.52 1.30 -23.12
CA ASN A 89 3.82 2.39 -23.82
C ASN A 89 2.30 2.18 -23.95
N SER A 90 1.73 1.49 -23.01
CA SER A 90 0.30 1.43 -22.76
C SER A 90 0.04 0.86 -21.38
N TYR A 91 -1.08 1.26 -20.78
CA TYR A 91 -1.50 0.71 -19.50
C TYR A 91 -1.53 -0.82 -19.45
N LYS A 92 -2.08 -1.44 -20.51
CA LYS A 92 -2.14 -2.91 -20.60
C LYS A 92 -0.75 -3.55 -20.53
N LYS A 93 0.21 -3.01 -21.27
CA LYS A 93 1.58 -3.56 -21.30
C LYS A 93 2.27 -3.35 -19.96
N ALA A 94 2.20 -2.14 -19.41
CA ALA A 94 2.79 -1.82 -18.12
C ALA A 94 2.23 -2.70 -17.00
N ALA A 95 0.90 -2.80 -16.87
CA ALA A 95 0.25 -3.63 -15.86
C ALA A 95 0.58 -5.13 -16.02
N HIS A 96 0.52 -5.66 -17.25
CA HIS A 96 0.87 -7.06 -17.48
C HIS A 96 2.33 -7.36 -17.18
N LYS A 97 3.25 -6.46 -17.53
CA LYS A 97 4.67 -6.61 -17.22
C LYS A 97 4.87 -6.60 -15.69
N GLN A 98 4.38 -5.57 -15.02
CA GLN A 98 4.53 -5.41 -13.57
C GLN A 98 3.97 -6.61 -12.80
N CYS A 99 2.71 -6.96 -13.03
CA CYS A 99 2.06 -8.02 -12.27
C CYS A 99 2.62 -9.41 -12.61
N LYS A 100 2.70 -9.75 -13.91
CA LYS A 100 3.09 -11.10 -14.31
C LYS A 100 4.57 -11.41 -14.08
N ASP A 101 5.45 -10.43 -14.22
CA ASP A 101 6.88 -10.66 -14.01
C ASP A 101 7.16 -10.85 -12.51
N CYS A 102 6.54 -10.05 -11.63
CA CYS A 102 6.60 -10.27 -10.19
C CYS A 102 6.02 -11.65 -9.81
N HIS A 103 4.81 -11.98 -10.25
CA HIS A 103 4.17 -13.27 -9.96
C HIS A 103 5.01 -14.48 -10.42
N LYS A 104 5.71 -14.37 -11.56
CA LYS A 104 6.64 -15.42 -11.99
C LYS A 104 7.83 -15.58 -11.04
N VAL A 105 8.32 -14.48 -10.46
CA VAL A 105 9.43 -14.51 -9.50
C VAL A 105 8.97 -15.16 -8.21
N VAL A 106 7.92 -14.64 -7.58
CA VAL A 106 7.44 -15.15 -6.28
C VAL A 106 6.93 -16.59 -6.36
N ASN A 107 6.42 -17.04 -7.51
CA ASN A 107 6.03 -18.43 -7.71
C ASN A 107 7.23 -19.39 -7.74
N LYS A 108 8.42 -18.91 -8.13
CA LYS A 108 9.65 -19.72 -7.99
C LYS A 108 10.08 -19.86 -6.52
N GLU A 109 9.62 -18.95 -5.68
CA GLU A 109 9.87 -18.94 -4.24
C GLU A 109 8.77 -19.66 -3.43
N GLY A 110 7.82 -20.30 -4.13
CA GLY A 110 6.78 -21.13 -3.52
C GLY A 110 5.42 -20.47 -3.36
N SER A 111 5.22 -19.27 -3.90
CA SER A 111 3.89 -18.64 -3.95
C SER A 111 3.02 -19.24 -5.07
N GLU A 112 1.71 -19.01 -5.00
CA GLU A 112 0.74 -19.40 -6.03
C GLU A 112 0.05 -18.19 -6.67
N ALA A 113 0.82 -17.14 -6.97
CA ALA A 113 0.30 -15.92 -7.55
C ALA A 113 -0.22 -16.15 -8.99
N PRO A 114 -1.35 -15.56 -9.39
CA PRO A 114 -1.98 -15.83 -10.68
C PRO A 114 -1.15 -15.26 -11.84
N ILE A 115 -0.86 -16.08 -12.84
CA ILE A 115 -0.17 -15.69 -14.08
C ILE A 115 -1.03 -15.91 -15.34
N LYS A 116 -2.17 -16.61 -15.20
CA LYS A 116 -3.13 -16.86 -16.28
C LYS A 116 -4.16 -15.72 -16.35
N CYS A 117 -4.73 -15.50 -17.53
CA CYS A 117 -5.71 -14.44 -17.77
C CYS A 117 -6.91 -14.52 -16.80
N SER A 118 -7.43 -15.73 -16.57
CA SER A 118 -8.59 -15.95 -15.69
C SER A 118 -8.33 -15.71 -14.21
N GLY A 119 -7.06 -15.67 -13.79
CA GLY A 119 -6.70 -15.40 -12.40
C GLY A 119 -6.80 -13.93 -12.01
N CYS A 120 -6.80 -13.04 -12.99
CA CYS A 120 -6.94 -11.60 -12.79
C CYS A 120 -8.24 -11.06 -13.40
N HIS A 121 -8.66 -11.59 -14.55
CA HIS A 121 -9.85 -11.17 -15.27
C HIS A 121 -11.02 -12.11 -14.98
N THR A 122 -11.60 -12.02 -13.80
CA THR A 122 -12.65 -12.89 -13.32
C THR A 122 -14.05 -12.43 -13.75
N LYS A 123 -14.26 -11.12 -13.86
CA LYS A 123 -15.54 -10.55 -14.29
C LYS A 123 -15.66 -10.52 -15.80
N LYS A 124 -16.84 -10.91 -16.30
CA LYS A 124 -17.26 -10.62 -17.67
C LYS A 124 -17.94 -9.25 -17.65
N LEU A 125 -17.64 -8.42 -18.62
CA LEU A 125 -18.39 -7.19 -18.90
C LEU A 125 -19.76 -7.56 -19.47
#